data_7c4348906344f78bf15f1e472955b755
#
_entry.id   7c4348906344f78bf15f1e472955b755
#
_cell.length_a   1.000
_cell.length_b   1.000
_cell.length_c   1.000
_cell.angle_alpha   90.00
_cell.angle_beta   90.00
_cell.angle_gamma   90.00
#
_symmetry.space_group_name_H-M   'P 1'
#
loop_
_entity.id
_entity.type
_entity.pdbx_description
1 polymer ?
#
loop_
_entity_poly.entity_id
_entity_poly.type
_entity_poly.pdbx_seq_one_letter_code
_entity_poly.pdbx_strand_id
1 'polypeptide(L)'
;MDQQWAEKLILVNRDPNGVALVTINRPSSLNSLTRPMMVDLAQAFKSLDRDASVRVIILTGSGRSFCSGVDLTAAEDVFKGDVKDPESDPVVQMELCRKPIIGAIKGFAVTAGFEIALACDILVAAKGSKFIDTHARFGIFPSWGLSQKLSRIIGVNKAREVSLSATPLTAEVAQMLGFVNHVVEEDQVLKKSTEIADAIVKNNHDLVLRYKAVINDGLKLDLARALSLEKERAHDYYNGMTKEQFRKMQEFIAGRSSKKHSKL
;
A
#
# COMPACT_ATOMS: atom_id res chain seq x y z
N MET A 1 -8.66 25.36 -32.67
CA MET A 1 -8.63 23.91 -32.34
C MET A 1 -8.00 23.77 -30.98
N ASP A 2 -8.84 23.76 -29.94
CA ASP A 2 -8.37 23.70 -28.58
C ASP A 2 -7.93 22.26 -28.29
N GLN A 3 -6.62 22.03 -28.23
CA GLN A 3 -6.10 20.83 -27.60
C GLN A 3 -6.42 20.95 -26.10
N GLN A 4 -7.58 20.43 -25.72
CA GLN A 4 -7.91 20.19 -24.34
C GLN A 4 -6.85 19.21 -23.80
N TRP A 5 -5.92 19.69 -22.99
CA TRP A 5 -4.94 18.86 -22.27
C TRP A 5 -5.75 17.92 -21.39
N ALA A 6 -5.83 16.65 -21.78
CA ALA A 6 -6.52 15.67 -20.97
C ALA A 6 -5.87 15.66 -19.58
N GLU A 7 -6.64 16.00 -18.57
CA GLU A 7 -6.16 16.02 -17.18
C GLU A 7 -5.67 14.62 -16.80
N LYS A 8 -4.43 14.52 -16.31
CA LYS A 8 -3.89 13.22 -15.89
C LYS A 8 -4.70 12.67 -14.74
N LEU A 9 -5.21 11.45 -14.91
CA LEU A 9 -6.07 10.78 -13.93
C LEU A 9 -5.26 10.04 -12.84
N ILE A 10 -3.99 9.75 -13.10
CA ILE A 10 -3.02 9.26 -12.12
C ILE A 10 -1.86 10.25 -12.08
N LEU A 11 -1.68 10.89 -10.93
CA LEU A 11 -0.59 11.84 -10.71
C LEU A 11 0.53 11.16 -9.95
N VAL A 12 1.78 11.43 -10.36
CA VAL A 12 2.97 10.92 -9.67
C VAL A 12 3.92 12.07 -9.41
N ASN A 13 4.05 12.44 -8.15
CA ASN A 13 5.00 13.45 -7.67
C ASN A 13 6.15 12.76 -6.93
N ARG A 14 7.39 13.14 -7.23
CA ARG A 14 8.60 12.62 -6.59
C ARG A 14 9.23 13.72 -5.77
N ASP A 15 9.41 13.46 -4.48
CA ASP A 15 10.11 14.35 -3.58
C ASP A 15 11.62 13.97 -3.57
N PRO A 16 12.54 14.95 -3.58
CA PRO A 16 13.98 14.69 -3.50
C PRO A 16 14.42 13.88 -2.28
N ASN A 17 13.61 13.83 -1.22
CA ASN A 17 13.88 13.02 -0.03
C ASN A 17 13.69 11.50 -0.23
N GLY A 18 13.23 11.06 -1.40
CA GLY A 18 12.99 9.66 -1.72
C GLY A 18 11.55 9.18 -1.51
N VAL A 19 10.61 10.07 -1.26
CA VAL A 19 9.19 9.75 -1.16
C VAL A 19 8.50 10.06 -2.48
N ALA A 20 7.69 9.12 -3.01
CA ALA A 20 6.81 9.37 -4.14
C ALA A 20 5.36 9.43 -3.68
N LEU A 21 4.61 10.42 -4.13
CA LEU A 21 3.17 10.53 -3.93
C LEU A 21 2.44 10.16 -5.21
N VAL A 22 1.64 9.11 -5.16
CA VAL A 22 0.71 8.68 -6.23
C VAL A 22 -0.70 9.09 -5.83
N THR A 23 -1.38 9.82 -6.73
CA THR A 23 -2.73 10.31 -6.48
C THR A 23 -3.69 9.80 -7.55
N ILE A 24 -4.74 9.10 -7.15
CA ILE A 24 -5.89 8.79 -8.01
C ILE A 24 -6.67 10.09 -8.17
N ASN A 25 -6.73 10.65 -9.39
CA ASN A 25 -7.18 12.01 -9.64
C ASN A 25 -8.38 12.09 -10.58
N ARG A 26 -9.53 11.65 -10.09
CA ARG A 26 -10.84 11.78 -10.75
C ARG A 26 -11.92 12.16 -9.74
N PRO A 27 -11.75 13.29 -9.01
CA PRO A 27 -12.57 13.62 -7.83
C PRO A 27 -14.07 13.82 -8.18
N SER A 28 -14.39 14.28 -9.39
CA SER A 28 -15.79 14.42 -9.87
C SER A 28 -16.56 13.09 -9.90
N SER A 29 -15.85 11.97 -10.06
CA SER A 29 -16.41 10.61 -10.04
C SER A 29 -15.95 9.83 -8.81
N LEU A 30 -15.62 10.50 -7.69
CA LEU A 30 -15.15 9.88 -6.45
C LEU A 30 -13.97 8.91 -6.67
N ASN A 31 -13.12 9.21 -7.64
CA ASN A 31 -11.96 8.39 -8.01
C ASN A 31 -12.32 6.97 -8.46
N SER A 32 -13.51 6.79 -9.08
CA SER A 32 -13.85 5.51 -9.71
C SER A 32 -12.90 5.21 -10.86
N LEU A 33 -12.49 3.94 -10.95
CA LEU A 33 -11.44 3.48 -11.85
C LEU A 33 -12.02 3.07 -13.20
N THR A 34 -11.50 3.66 -14.24
CA THR A 34 -11.65 3.18 -15.62
C THR A 34 -10.48 2.27 -15.99
N ARG A 35 -10.61 1.49 -17.07
CA ARG A 35 -9.51 0.62 -17.55
C ARG A 35 -8.21 1.40 -17.81
N PRO A 36 -8.21 2.55 -18.52
CA PRO A 36 -6.98 3.34 -18.66
C PRO A 36 -6.36 3.75 -17.31
N MET A 37 -7.16 4.15 -16.32
CA MET A 37 -6.64 4.49 -15.00
C MET A 37 -5.98 3.30 -14.29
N MET A 38 -6.52 2.10 -14.46
CA MET A 38 -5.91 0.88 -13.89
C MET A 38 -4.54 0.62 -14.53
N VAL A 39 -4.45 0.71 -15.85
CA VAL A 39 -3.19 0.56 -16.59
C VAL A 39 -2.18 1.63 -16.15
N ASP A 40 -2.59 2.90 -16.09
CA ASP A 40 -1.72 4.00 -15.66
C ASP A 40 -1.24 3.81 -14.21
N LEU A 41 -2.11 3.33 -13.32
CA LEU A 41 -1.75 3.05 -11.94
C LEU A 41 -0.76 1.88 -11.84
N ALA A 42 -0.97 0.81 -12.60
CA ALA A 42 -0.04 -0.32 -12.70
C ALA A 42 1.34 0.14 -13.21
N GLN A 43 1.37 0.93 -14.28
CA GLN A 43 2.63 1.48 -14.84
C GLN A 43 3.32 2.44 -13.87
N ALA A 44 2.56 3.23 -13.09
CA ALA A 44 3.12 4.08 -12.06
C ALA A 44 3.89 3.26 -11.01
N PHE A 45 3.29 2.19 -10.45
CA PHE A 45 3.97 1.34 -9.47
C PHE A 45 5.18 0.61 -10.06
N LYS A 46 5.05 0.07 -11.28
CA LYS A 46 6.16 -0.56 -12.00
C LYS A 46 7.33 0.40 -12.24
N SER A 47 7.04 1.64 -12.65
CA SER A 47 8.04 2.69 -12.84
C SER A 47 8.71 3.08 -11.53
N LEU A 48 7.92 3.29 -10.47
CA LEU A 48 8.42 3.67 -9.15
C LEU A 48 9.26 2.57 -8.50
N ASP A 49 8.93 1.28 -8.71
CA ASP A 49 9.77 0.19 -8.23
C ASP A 49 11.18 0.21 -8.83
N ARG A 50 11.30 0.58 -10.10
CA ARG A 50 12.59 0.65 -10.82
C ARG A 50 13.38 1.93 -10.55
N ASP A 51 12.73 2.98 -10.07
CA ASP A 51 13.33 4.29 -9.85
C ASP A 51 14.21 4.26 -8.59
N ALA A 52 15.53 4.28 -8.74
CA ALA A 52 16.48 4.22 -7.64
C ALA A 52 16.39 5.43 -6.69
N SER A 53 15.84 6.56 -7.13
CA SER A 53 15.64 7.75 -6.30
C SER A 53 14.47 7.60 -5.32
N VAL A 54 13.51 6.70 -5.60
CA VAL A 54 12.33 6.47 -4.76
C VAL A 54 12.60 5.36 -3.74
N ARG A 55 12.23 5.59 -2.50
CA ARG A 55 12.41 4.67 -1.37
C ARG A 55 11.10 4.23 -0.72
N VAL A 56 10.08 5.10 -0.75
CA VAL A 56 8.75 4.87 -0.19
C VAL A 56 7.71 5.49 -1.11
N ILE A 57 6.55 4.87 -1.23
CA ILE A 57 5.42 5.36 -2.02
C ILE A 57 4.26 5.65 -1.08
N ILE A 58 3.64 6.83 -1.23
CA ILE A 58 2.36 7.16 -0.60
C ILE A 58 1.29 7.12 -1.70
N LEU A 59 0.20 6.40 -1.49
CA LEU A 59 -0.95 6.34 -2.38
C LEU A 59 -2.16 7.02 -1.75
N THR A 60 -2.80 7.95 -2.47
CA THR A 60 -4.00 8.65 -2.01
C THR A 60 -5.00 8.88 -3.13
N GLY A 61 -6.20 9.35 -2.79
CA GLY A 61 -7.19 9.86 -3.71
C GLY A 61 -7.33 11.38 -3.60
N SER A 62 -7.56 12.07 -4.71
CA SER A 62 -7.89 13.51 -4.69
C SER A 62 -9.34 13.75 -4.21
N GLY A 63 -9.61 14.94 -3.69
CA GLY A 63 -10.93 15.33 -3.22
C GLY A 63 -11.40 14.55 -1.98
N ARG A 64 -12.69 14.24 -1.89
CA ARG A 64 -13.36 13.72 -0.69
C ARG A 64 -13.37 12.19 -0.52
N SER A 65 -12.82 11.43 -1.47
CA SER A 65 -12.83 9.97 -1.44
C SER A 65 -11.48 9.42 -1.87
N PHE A 66 -11.10 8.30 -1.30
CA PHE A 66 -9.92 7.56 -1.76
C PHE A 66 -10.18 6.94 -3.14
N CYS A 67 -11.14 6.03 -3.24
CA CYS A 67 -11.54 5.38 -4.47
C CYS A 67 -12.91 4.69 -4.27
N SER A 68 -13.88 4.98 -5.13
CA SER A 68 -15.22 4.41 -5.06
C SER A 68 -15.39 3.08 -5.82
N GLY A 69 -14.28 2.48 -6.27
CA GLY A 69 -14.30 1.22 -6.98
C GLY A 69 -14.19 1.38 -8.49
N VAL A 70 -14.61 0.36 -9.23
CA VAL A 70 -14.65 0.38 -10.70
C VAL A 70 -15.77 1.29 -11.18
N ASP A 71 -15.52 2.01 -12.26
CA ASP A 71 -16.56 2.78 -12.95
C ASP A 71 -17.53 1.81 -13.65
N LEU A 72 -18.71 1.64 -13.08
CA LEU A 72 -19.71 0.69 -13.57
C LEU A 72 -20.32 1.10 -14.91
N THR A 73 -20.14 2.35 -15.36
CA THR A 73 -20.56 2.76 -16.71
C THR A 73 -19.71 2.14 -17.80
N ALA A 74 -18.49 1.69 -17.47
CA ALA A 74 -17.56 1.00 -18.34
C ALA A 74 -17.27 -0.44 -17.84
N ALA A 75 -18.21 -1.04 -17.10
CA ALA A 75 -17.99 -2.32 -16.41
C ALA A 75 -17.64 -3.47 -17.38
N GLU A 76 -18.23 -3.51 -18.57
CA GLU A 76 -17.94 -4.56 -19.56
C GLU A 76 -16.48 -4.52 -20.01
N ASP A 77 -15.94 -3.35 -20.30
CA ASP A 77 -14.54 -3.16 -20.72
C ASP A 77 -13.56 -3.54 -19.60
N VAL A 78 -13.97 -3.32 -18.34
CA VAL A 78 -13.14 -3.63 -17.19
C VAL A 78 -13.17 -5.12 -16.87
N PHE A 79 -14.38 -5.73 -16.80
CA PHE A 79 -14.52 -7.11 -16.31
C PHE A 79 -14.32 -8.18 -17.37
N LYS A 80 -14.57 -7.88 -18.67
CA LYS A 80 -14.31 -8.80 -19.78
C LYS A 80 -12.93 -8.60 -20.43
N GLY A 81 -12.19 -7.58 -20.01
CA GLY A 81 -10.81 -7.40 -20.41
C GLY A 81 -9.90 -8.53 -19.95
N ASP A 82 -8.65 -8.51 -20.35
CA ASP A 82 -7.67 -9.49 -19.87
C ASP A 82 -7.32 -9.22 -18.40
N VAL A 83 -8.18 -9.71 -17.50
CA VAL A 83 -7.97 -9.65 -16.04
C VAL A 83 -6.79 -10.50 -15.57
N LYS A 84 -6.15 -11.25 -16.48
CA LYS A 84 -4.98 -12.09 -16.18
C LYS A 84 -3.67 -11.42 -16.59
N ASP A 85 -3.72 -10.29 -17.32
CA ASP A 85 -2.51 -9.56 -17.68
C ASP A 85 -1.93 -8.83 -16.46
N PRO A 86 -0.84 -9.36 -15.84
CA PRO A 86 -0.25 -8.75 -14.66
C PRO A 86 0.36 -7.38 -14.96
N GLU A 87 0.65 -7.07 -16.21
CA GLU A 87 1.27 -5.80 -16.59
C GLU A 87 0.31 -4.61 -16.49
N SER A 88 -0.98 -4.86 -16.66
CA SER A 88 -2.05 -3.85 -16.56
C SER A 88 -2.85 -3.92 -15.25
N ASP A 89 -2.54 -4.86 -14.36
CA ASP A 89 -3.21 -5.02 -13.08
C ASP A 89 -2.51 -4.20 -11.98
N PRO A 90 -3.14 -3.15 -11.45
CA PRO A 90 -2.52 -2.28 -10.45
C PRO A 90 -2.23 -3.00 -9.13
N VAL A 91 -3.09 -3.93 -8.70
CA VAL A 91 -2.88 -4.65 -7.44
C VAL A 91 -1.72 -5.63 -7.57
N VAL A 92 -1.59 -6.33 -8.70
CA VAL A 92 -0.43 -7.18 -8.97
C VAL A 92 0.86 -6.35 -8.97
N GLN A 93 0.88 -5.17 -9.62
CA GLN A 93 2.06 -4.31 -9.63
C GLN A 93 2.39 -3.72 -8.26
N MET A 94 1.38 -3.44 -7.42
CA MET A 94 1.59 -3.05 -6.03
C MET A 94 2.20 -4.20 -5.19
N GLU A 95 1.74 -5.43 -5.39
CA GLU A 95 2.27 -6.61 -4.70
C GLU A 95 3.70 -6.95 -5.12
N LEU A 96 4.02 -6.76 -6.39
CA LEU A 96 5.38 -6.93 -6.93
C LEU A 96 6.32 -5.80 -6.54
N CYS A 97 5.80 -4.65 -6.15
CA CYS A 97 6.60 -3.51 -5.74
C CYS A 97 7.38 -3.81 -4.47
N ARG A 98 8.71 -3.76 -4.56
CA ARG A 98 9.61 -4.03 -3.43
C ARG A 98 9.60 -2.90 -2.40
N LYS A 99 9.23 -1.69 -2.81
CA LYS A 99 9.22 -0.51 -1.95
C LYS A 99 8.00 -0.48 -1.04
N PRO A 100 8.12 0.00 0.20
CA PRO A 100 6.98 0.20 1.08
C PRO A 100 5.95 1.14 0.47
N ILE A 101 4.68 0.76 0.59
CA ILE A 101 3.52 1.51 0.10
C ILE A 101 2.66 1.90 1.29
N ILE A 102 2.43 3.19 1.47
CA ILE A 102 1.58 3.75 2.52
C ILE A 102 0.28 4.25 1.87
N GLY A 103 -0.86 3.67 2.25
CA GLY A 103 -2.17 4.16 1.84
C GLY A 103 -2.64 5.30 2.74
N ALA A 104 -2.89 6.46 2.15
CA ALA A 104 -3.44 7.65 2.80
C ALA A 104 -4.92 7.78 2.44
N ILE A 105 -5.79 7.28 3.31
CA ILE A 105 -7.21 7.02 3.02
C ILE A 105 -8.09 8.12 3.58
N LYS A 106 -8.91 8.74 2.71
CA LYS A 106 -9.96 9.70 3.10
C LYS A 106 -11.31 9.25 2.55
N GLY A 107 -12.37 9.51 3.31
CA GLY A 107 -13.74 9.24 2.89
C GLY A 107 -14.00 7.76 2.63
N PHE A 108 -14.11 7.34 1.39
CA PHE A 108 -14.52 5.99 1.03
C PHE A 108 -13.44 5.23 0.25
N ALA A 109 -13.26 3.96 0.61
CA ALA A 109 -12.55 2.94 -0.17
C ALA A 109 -13.55 1.80 -0.44
N VAL A 110 -14.09 1.73 -1.67
CA VAL A 110 -15.20 0.83 -2.01
C VAL A 110 -14.73 -0.22 -3.00
N THR A 111 -15.02 -1.49 -2.72
CA THR A 111 -14.80 -2.64 -3.62
C THR A 111 -13.36 -2.67 -4.15
N ALA A 112 -13.10 -2.35 -5.41
CA ALA A 112 -11.74 -2.24 -5.96
C ALA A 112 -10.86 -1.22 -5.19
N GLY A 113 -11.43 -0.12 -4.70
CA GLY A 113 -10.73 0.83 -3.83
C GLY A 113 -10.35 0.21 -2.48
N PHE A 114 -11.16 -0.67 -1.93
CA PHE A 114 -10.85 -1.43 -0.73
C PHE A 114 -9.73 -2.46 -1.01
N GLU A 115 -9.77 -3.13 -2.17
CA GLU A 115 -8.73 -4.06 -2.59
C GLU A 115 -7.37 -3.36 -2.82
N ILE A 116 -7.37 -2.16 -3.39
CA ILE A 116 -6.17 -1.32 -3.50
C ILE A 116 -5.63 -0.91 -2.11
N ALA A 117 -6.53 -0.56 -1.17
CA ALA A 117 -6.11 -0.29 0.20
C ALA A 117 -5.47 -1.53 0.86
N LEU A 118 -6.02 -2.75 0.62
CA LEU A 118 -5.46 -4.02 1.09
C LEU A 118 -4.10 -4.38 0.47
N ALA A 119 -3.76 -3.77 -0.67
CA ALA A 119 -2.47 -3.94 -1.31
C ALA A 119 -1.38 -2.98 -0.78
N CYS A 120 -1.74 -2.02 0.07
CA CYS A 120 -0.79 -1.17 0.78
C CYS A 120 -0.19 -1.91 1.99
N ASP A 121 1.06 -1.59 2.33
CA ASP A 121 1.77 -2.18 3.48
C ASP A 121 1.35 -1.52 4.81
N ILE A 122 1.05 -0.22 4.78
CA ILE A 122 0.69 0.59 5.95
C ILE A 122 -0.50 1.47 5.57
N LEU A 123 -1.48 1.61 6.46
CA LEU A 123 -2.65 2.44 6.22
C LEU A 123 -2.79 3.54 7.27
N VAL A 124 -2.91 4.77 6.79
CA VAL A 124 -3.33 5.94 7.56
C VAL A 124 -4.69 6.38 7.04
N ALA A 125 -5.70 6.39 7.89
CA ALA A 125 -7.06 6.73 7.52
C ALA A 125 -7.57 7.97 8.27
N ALA A 126 -8.41 8.74 7.61
CA ALA A 126 -9.15 9.80 8.26
C ALA A 126 -10.23 9.22 9.19
N LYS A 127 -10.52 9.90 10.30
CA LYS A 127 -11.68 9.61 11.14
C LYS A 127 -12.95 9.54 10.29
N GLY A 128 -13.78 8.55 10.54
CA GLY A 128 -15.03 8.33 9.81
C GLY A 128 -14.87 7.80 8.39
N SER A 129 -13.65 7.56 7.90
CA SER A 129 -13.44 6.86 6.62
C SER A 129 -14.04 5.46 6.67
N LYS A 130 -14.49 4.96 5.53
CA LYS A 130 -15.21 3.69 5.43
C LYS A 130 -14.64 2.82 4.34
N PHE A 131 -14.42 1.56 4.67
CA PHE A 131 -14.08 0.49 3.74
C PHE A 131 -15.34 -0.34 3.50
N ILE A 132 -15.75 -0.48 2.23
CA ILE A 132 -17.04 -1.08 1.90
C ILE A 132 -16.84 -2.12 0.80
N ASP A 133 -17.22 -3.35 1.07
CA ASP A 133 -17.25 -4.41 0.07
C ASP A 133 -18.65 -4.53 -0.53
N THR A 134 -18.80 -4.10 -1.78
CA THR A 134 -20.08 -4.16 -2.49
C THR A 134 -20.17 -5.24 -3.55
N HIS A 135 -19.19 -6.17 -3.62
CA HIS A 135 -19.17 -7.25 -4.61
C HIS A 135 -20.48 -8.03 -4.64
N ALA A 136 -20.92 -8.56 -3.49
CA ALA A 136 -22.14 -9.31 -3.39
C ALA A 136 -23.39 -8.51 -3.76
N ARG A 137 -23.41 -7.19 -3.44
CA ARG A 137 -24.53 -6.29 -3.74
C ARG A 137 -24.71 -6.06 -5.24
N PHE A 138 -23.61 -5.95 -5.99
CA PHE A 138 -23.64 -5.65 -7.43
C PHE A 138 -23.42 -6.88 -8.31
N GLY A 139 -23.34 -8.10 -7.74
CA GLY A 139 -23.10 -9.32 -8.51
C GLY A 139 -21.73 -9.38 -9.17
N ILE A 140 -20.71 -8.74 -8.55
CA ILE A 140 -19.32 -8.72 -8.98
C ILE A 140 -18.54 -9.73 -8.16
N PHE A 141 -17.54 -10.39 -8.73
CA PHE A 141 -16.69 -11.33 -8.02
C PHE A 141 -15.35 -10.68 -7.64
N PRO A 142 -14.86 -10.83 -6.39
CA PRO A 142 -13.58 -10.26 -5.99
C PRO A 142 -12.41 -10.94 -6.72
N SER A 143 -11.48 -10.15 -7.23
CA SER A 143 -10.33 -10.64 -8.00
C SER A 143 -8.98 -10.09 -7.57
N TRP A 144 -8.95 -9.07 -6.71
CA TRP A 144 -7.74 -8.40 -6.22
C TRP A 144 -7.42 -8.73 -4.76
N GLY A 145 -8.01 -9.80 -4.24
CA GLY A 145 -7.59 -10.39 -2.98
C GLY A 145 -8.42 -10.04 -1.76
N LEU A 146 -9.54 -9.31 -1.89
CA LEU A 146 -10.36 -8.91 -0.74
C LEU A 146 -10.81 -10.13 0.07
N SER A 147 -11.34 -11.16 -0.59
CA SER A 147 -11.80 -12.40 0.08
C SER A 147 -10.69 -13.13 0.85
N GLN A 148 -9.45 -13.05 0.37
CA GLN A 148 -8.32 -13.80 0.93
C GLN A 148 -7.52 -13.00 1.95
N LYS A 149 -7.24 -11.72 1.66
CA LYS A 149 -6.41 -10.88 2.52
C LYS A 149 -7.17 -10.35 3.73
N LEU A 150 -8.41 -9.87 3.53
CA LEU A 150 -9.20 -9.29 4.59
C LEU A 150 -9.44 -10.30 5.73
N SER A 151 -9.81 -11.55 5.38
CA SER A 151 -10.07 -12.60 6.36
C SER A 151 -8.84 -12.97 7.21
N ARG A 152 -7.64 -12.82 6.64
CA ARG A 152 -6.37 -13.06 7.36
C ARG A 152 -6.01 -11.93 8.32
N ILE A 153 -6.48 -10.71 8.04
CA ILE A 153 -6.17 -9.52 8.85
C ILE A 153 -7.19 -9.34 9.97
N ILE A 154 -8.49 -9.35 9.65
CA ILE A 154 -9.55 -9.00 10.62
C ILE A 154 -10.30 -10.21 11.18
N GLY A 155 -9.87 -11.42 10.82
CA GLY A 155 -10.54 -12.67 11.18
C GLY A 155 -11.69 -13.02 10.25
N VAL A 156 -11.90 -14.33 10.08
CA VAL A 156 -12.78 -14.91 9.06
C VAL A 156 -14.26 -14.50 9.23
N ASN A 157 -14.76 -14.48 10.47
CA ASN A 157 -16.16 -14.16 10.73
C ASN A 157 -16.46 -12.68 10.48
N LYS A 158 -15.54 -11.78 10.87
CA LYS A 158 -15.71 -10.35 10.60
C LYS A 158 -15.59 -10.02 9.13
N ALA A 159 -14.69 -10.68 8.42
CA ALA A 159 -14.58 -10.54 6.97
C ALA A 159 -15.88 -11.02 6.25
N ARG A 160 -16.46 -12.15 6.67
CA ARG A 160 -17.76 -12.61 6.15
C ARG A 160 -18.87 -11.61 6.39
N GLU A 161 -18.97 -11.05 7.58
CA GLU A 161 -19.98 -10.01 7.88
C GLU A 161 -19.81 -8.83 6.93
N VAL A 162 -18.60 -8.26 6.82
CA VAL A 162 -18.30 -7.11 5.95
C VAL A 162 -18.64 -7.42 4.49
N SER A 163 -18.16 -8.55 3.97
CA SER A 163 -18.27 -8.89 2.54
C SER A 163 -19.66 -9.38 2.15
N LEU A 164 -20.32 -10.20 2.98
CA LEU A 164 -21.62 -10.77 2.61
C LEU A 164 -22.80 -9.81 2.84
N SER A 165 -22.68 -8.89 3.80
CA SER A 165 -23.73 -7.90 4.08
C SER A 165 -23.49 -6.53 3.44
N ALA A 166 -22.30 -6.31 2.89
CA ALA A 166 -21.80 -4.99 2.46
C ALA A 166 -21.90 -3.92 3.57
N THR A 167 -21.73 -4.34 4.84
CA THR A 167 -21.71 -3.43 5.99
C THR A 167 -20.39 -2.65 5.99
N PRO A 168 -20.43 -1.31 6.08
CA PRO A 168 -19.21 -0.52 6.11
C PRO A 168 -18.32 -0.85 7.31
N LEU A 169 -17.04 -1.09 7.07
CA LEU A 169 -16.00 -1.17 8.08
C LEU A 169 -15.44 0.24 8.29
N THR A 170 -15.69 0.87 9.44
CA THR A 170 -15.16 2.22 9.72
C THR A 170 -13.68 2.16 10.01
N ALA A 171 -12.99 3.29 9.80
CA ALA A 171 -11.54 3.40 10.04
C ALA A 171 -11.18 3.03 11.49
N GLU A 172 -12.01 3.44 12.47
CA GLU A 172 -11.80 3.18 13.89
C GLU A 172 -11.91 1.68 14.20
N VAL A 173 -12.94 1.01 13.67
CA VAL A 173 -13.09 -0.45 13.82
C VAL A 173 -11.97 -1.17 13.08
N ALA A 174 -11.60 -0.71 11.89
CA ALA A 174 -10.50 -1.26 11.10
C ALA A 174 -9.16 -1.15 11.85
N GLN A 175 -8.94 -0.05 12.58
CA GLN A 175 -7.75 0.11 13.43
C GLN A 175 -7.77 -0.88 14.61
N MET A 176 -8.88 -1.03 15.30
CA MET A 176 -9.00 -2.02 16.39
C MET A 176 -8.75 -3.45 15.92
N LEU A 177 -9.10 -3.76 14.68
CA LEU A 177 -8.91 -5.09 14.06
C LEU A 177 -7.53 -5.27 13.39
N GLY A 178 -6.67 -4.25 13.41
CA GLY A 178 -5.31 -4.32 12.87
C GLY A 178 -5.20 -4.11 11.37
N PHE A 179 -6.28 -3.72 10.68
CA PHE A 179 -6.22 -3.40 9.24
C PHE A 179 -5.69 -1.98 8.99
N VAL A 180 -6.12 -1.00 9.76
CA VAL A 180 -5.62 0.39 9.70
C VAL A 180 -4.60 0.59 10.80
N ASN A 181 -3.43 1.17 10.48
CA ASN A 181 -2.37 1.42 11.45
C ASN A 181 -2.62 2.71 12.26
N HIS A 182 -3.14 3.76 11.62
CA HIS A 182 -3.38 5.05 12.27
C HIS A 182 -4.69 5.66 11.79
N VAL A 183 -5.51 6.13 12.73
CA VAL A 183 -6.68 6.96 12.46
C VAL A 183 -6.40 8.37 12.97
N VAL A 184 -6.52 9.37 12.11
CA VAL A 184 -6.22 10.78 12.39
C VAL A 184 -7.31 11.70 11.84
N GLU A 185 -7.28 12.98 12.15
CA GLU A 185 -8.15 13.97 11.50
C GLU A 185 -7.85 14.04 9.99
N GLU A 186 -8.86 14.38 9.16
CA GLU A 186 -8.76 14.29 7.70
C GLU A 186 -7.61 15.12 7.14
N ASP A 187 -7.41 16.34 7.66
CA ASP A 187 -6.32 17.23 7.27
C ASP A 187 -4.93 16.73 7.70
N GLN A 188 -4.85 15.79 8.64
CA GLN A 188 -3.59 15.20 9.13
C GLN A 188 -3.18 13.91 8.40
N VAL A 189 -4.02 13.35 7.54
CA VAL A 189 -3.76 12.05 6.90
C VAL A 189 -2.45 12.05 6.10
N LEU A 190 -2.27 13.02 5.19
CA LEU A 190 -1.03 13.10 4.40
C LEU A 190 0.18 13.43 5.26
N LYS A 191 0.05 14.32 6.24
CA LYS A 191 1.12 14.64 7.17
C LYS A 191 1.59 13.40 7.93
N LYS A 192 0.66 12.62 8.49
CA LYS A 192 0.98 11.38 9.20
C LYS A 192 1.62 10.33 8.29
N SER A 193 1.13 10.20 7.06
CA SER A 193 1.73 9.32 6.05
C SER A 193 3.16 9.73 5.71
N THR A 194 3.43 11.03 5.55
CA THR A 194 4.77 11.56 5.31
C THR A 194 5.69 11.34 6.50
N GLU A 195 5.23 11.54 7.73
CA GLU A 195 6.02 11.23 8.95
C GLU A 195 6.50 9.77 8.98
N ILE A 196 5.62 8.82 8.59
CA ILE A 196 5.97 7.41 8.51
C ILE A 196 6.95 7.16 7.36
N ALA A 197 6.70 7.75 6.19
CA ALA A 197 7.59 7.63 5.05
C ALA A 197 9.00 8.15 5.37
N ASP A 198 9.12 9.31 5.99
CA ASP A 198 10.38 9.90 6.42
C ASP A 198 11.12 9.03 7.45
N ALA A 199 10.39 8.37 8.35
CA ALA A 199 10.98 7.42 9.29
C ALA A 199 11.55 6.19 8.56
N ILE A 200 10.85 5.68 7.54
CA ILE A 200 11.34 4.56 6.71
C ILE A 200 12.56 4.98 5.89
N VAL A 201 12.53 6.16 5.27
CA VAL A 201 13.63 6.68 4.44
C VAL A 201 14.93 6.82 5.23
N LYS A 202 14.88 7.10 6.53
CA LYS A 202 16.07 7.20 7.42
C LYS A 202 16.76 5.85 7.67
N ASN A 203 16.10 4.73 7.40
CA ASN A 203 16.65 3.39 7.62
C ASN A 203 17.52 2.94 6.43
N ASN A 204 18.26 1.84 6.60
CA ASN A 204 18.99 1.21 5.53
C ASN A 204 18.04 0.70 4.44
N HIS A 205 18.12 1.26 3.24
CA HIS A 205 17.18 0.99 2.16
C HIS A 205 17.16 -0.49 1.74
N ASP A 206 18.33 -1.09 1.53
CA ASP A 206 18.43 -2.52 1.14
C ASP A 206 17.77 -3.42 2.19
N LEU A 207 17.99 -3.12 3.46
CA LEU A 207 17.39 -3.90 4.55
C LEU A 207 15.87 -3.70 4.64
N VAL A 208 15.36 -2.50 4.39
CA VAL A 208 13.91 -2.25 4.33
C VAL A 208 13.25 -3.09 3.25
N LEU A 209 13.85 -3.15 2.04
CA LEU A 209 13.31 -3.97 0.94
C LEU A 209 13.34 -5.47 1.29
N ARG A 210 14.44 -5.97 1.85
CA ARG A 210 14.58 -7.38 2.28
C ARG A 210 13.59 -7.73 3.39
N TYR A 211 13.38 -6.81 4.34
CA TYR A 211 12.47 -7.03 5.45
C TYR A 211 11.01 -7.11 4.97
N LYS A 212 10.58 -6.21 4.07
CA LYS A 212 9.27 -6.31 3.42
C LYS A 212 9.12 -7.64 2.69
N ALA A 213 10.13 -8.03 1.90
CA ALA A 213 10.09 -9.27 1.13
C ALA A 213 9.97 -10.51 2.03
N VAL A 214 10.74 -10.59 3.14
CA VAL A 214 10.66 -11.76 4.02
C VAL A 214 9.33 -11.85 4.76
N ILE A 215 8.74 -10.70 5.14
CA ILE A 215 7.38 -10.67 5.71
C ILE A 215 6.36 -11.19 4.69
N ASN A 216 6.36 -10.64 3.48
CA ASN A 216 5.38 -10.97 2.44
C ASN A 216 5.47 -12.42 2.00
N ASP A 217 6.68 -12.97 1.87
CA ASP A 217 6.88 -14.36 1.46
C ASP A 217 6.58 -15.33 2.61
N GLY A 218 6.93 -14.95 3.85
CA GLY A 218 6.60 -15.74 5.04
C GLY A 218 5.10 -15.89 5.26
N LEU A 219 4.30 -14.85 4.97
CA LEU A 219 2.84 -14.91 5.08
C LEU A 219 2.18 -15.92 4.12
N LYS A 220 2.89 -16.39 3.10
CA LYS A 220 2.41 -17.43 2.15
C LYS A 220 2.66 -18.85 2.65
N LEU A 221 3.41 -19.01 3.75
CA LEU A 221 3.89 -20.27 4.30
C LEU A 221 3.25 -20.57 5.67
N ASP A 222 3.37 -21.83 6.11
CA ASP A 222 3.17 -22.14 7.51
C ASP A 222 4.33 -21.56 8.36
N LEU A 223 4.09 -21.40 9.65
CA LEU A 223 5.07 -20.74 10.54
C LEU A 223 6.43 -21.42 10.56
N ALA A 224 6.49 -22.75 10.51
CA ALA A 224 7.77 -23.48 10.56
C ALA A 224 8.60 -23.21 9.29
N ARG A 225 7.98 -23.20 8.11
CA ARG A 225 8.63 -22.87 6.84
C ARG A 225 8.98 -21.40 6.76
N ALA A 226 8.11 -20.50 7.27
CA ALA A 226 8.39 -19.06 7.32
C ALA A 226 9.63 -18.76 8.18
N LEU A 227 9.76 -19.40 9.34
CA LEU A 227 10.95 -19.27 10.20
C LEU A 227 12.24 -19.82 9.54
N SER A 228 12.12 -20.91 8.77
CA SER A 228 13.23 -21.43 8.00
C SER A 228 13.68 -20.47 6.89
N LEU A 229 12.71 -19.90 6.15
CA LEU A 229 12.96 -18.87 5.13
C LEU A 229 13.66 -17.64 5.73
N GLU A 230 13.21 -17.17 6.88
CA GLU A 230 13.85 -16.03 7.57
C GLU A 230 15.31 -16.32 7.92
N LYS A 231 15.60 -17.51 8.48
CA LYS A 231 16.97 -17.93 8.82
C LYS A 231 17.87 -18.04 7.59
N GLU A 232 17.36 -18.62 6.51
CA GLU A 232 18.08 -18.75 5.24
C GLU A 232 18.46 -17.37 4.70
N ARG A 233 17.51 -16.45 4.60
CA ARG A 233 17.76 -15.08 4.12
C ARG A 233 18.68 -14.28 5.03
N ALA A 234 18.59 -14.48 6.35
CA ALA A 234 19.50 -13.86 7.31
C ALA A 234 20.93 -14.38 7.13
N HIS A 235 21.11 -15.70 6.95
CA HIS A 235 22.40 -16.32 6.68
C HIS A 235 23.02 -15.75 5.41
N ASP A 236 22.28 -15.70 4.31
CA ASP A 236 22.76 -15.15 3.04
C ASP A 236 23.15 -13.66 3.16
N TYR A 237 22.33 -12.88 3.88
CA TYR A 237 22.62 -11.47 4.12
C TYR A 237 23.92 -11.28 4.90
N TYR A 238 24.12 -12.00 6.02
CA TYR A 238 25.31 -11.88 6.85
C TYR A 238 26.57 -12.43 6.16
N ASN A 239 26.45 -13.50 5.40
CA ASN A 239 27.57 -14.03 4.62
C ASN A 239 28.03 -13.07 3.51
N GLY A 240 27.10 -12.28 2.97
CA GLY A 240 27.41 -11.24 1.98
C GLY A 240 27.96 -9.94 2.58
N MET A 241 27.95 -9.77 3.91
CA MET A 241 28.45 -8.55 4.56
C MET A 241 29.97 -8.44 4.50
N THR A 242 30.44 -7.25 4.13
CA THR A 242 31.86 -6.91 4.15
C THR A 242 32.35 -6.54 5.55
N LYS A 243 33.64 -6.64 5.80
CA LYS A 243 34.25 -6.16 7.07
C LYS A 243 33.94 -4.69 7.35
N GLU A 244 33.88 -3.87 6.31
CA GLU A 244 33.55 -2.46 6.41
C GLU A 244 32.09 -2.24 6.88
N GLN A 245 31.14 -3.05 6.43
CA GLN A 245 29.75 -2.99 6.89
C GLN A 245 29.62 -3.37 8.37
N PHE A 246 30.34 -4.41 8.81
CA PHE A 246 30.40 -4.77 10.23
C PHE A 246 31.01 -3.64 11.07
N ARG A 247 32.09 -3.02 10.60
CA ARG A 247 32.74 -1.89 11.28
C ARG A 247 31.77 -0.71 11.43
N LYS A 248 31.06 -0.32 10.37
CA LYS A 248 30.03 0.76 10.41
C LYS A 248 28.91 0.44 11.40
N MET A 249 28.48 -0.81 11.48
CA MET A 249 27.45 -1.24 12.44
C MET A 249 27.95 -1.08 13.89
N GLN A 250 29.21 -1.48 14.17
CA GLN A 250 29.84 -1.33 15.49
C GLN A 250 29.97 0.15 15.89
N GLU A 251 30.45 1.01 14.96
CA GLU A 251 30.57 2.46 15.17
C GLU A 251 29.21 3.13 15.46
N PHE A 252 28.14 2.73 14.77
CA PHE A 252 26.80 3.21 15.02
C PHE A 252 26.30 2.85 16.43
N ILE A 253 26.59 1.63 16.89
CA ILE A 253 26.24 1.17 18.24
C ILE A 253 27.05 1.95 19.30
N ALA A 254 28.37 2.11 19.09
CA ALA A 254 29.25 2.84 20.00
C ALA A 254 28.87 4.34 20.10
N GLY A 255 28.55 4.98 18.99
CA GLY A 255 28.11 6.38 18.94
C GLY A 255 26.75 6.62 19.65
N ARG A 256 25.90 5.62 19.75
CA ARG A 256 24.67 5.68 20.59
C ARG A 256 24.97 5.60 22.07
N SER A 257 25.93 4.78 22.49
CA SER A 257 26.34 4.64 23.89
C SER A 257 26.95 5.96 24.43
N SER A 258 27.78 6.64 23.64
CA SER A 258 28.40 7.91 24.04
C SER A 258 27.39 9.05 24.21
N LYS A 259 26.34 9.14 23.34
CA LYS A 259 25.26 10.12 23.47
C LYS A 259 24.32 9.89 24.66
N LYS A 260 24.23 8.66 25.17
CA LYS A 260 23.44 8.35 26.37
C LYS A 260 24.13 8.79 27.66
N HIS A 261 25.47 8.79 27.71
CA HIS A 261 26.27 9.20 28.86
C HIS A 261 26.47 10.73 28.95
N SER A 262 26.20 11.48 27.86
CA SER A 262 26.32 12.96 27.89
C SER A 262 24.99 13.64 28.25
N LYS A 263 23.92 12.90 28.61
CA LYS A 263 22.60 13.42 29.03
C LYS A 263 22.22 12.99 30.47
N LEU A 264 23.16 12.50 31.24
CA LEU A 264 23.15 12.36 32.70
C LEU A 264 24.11 13.38 33.33
#